data_bc4783c9c23ed69ea34d1376dd4da493
#
_entry.id   bc4783c9c23ed69ea34d1376dd4da493
#
_cell.length_a   1.000
_cell.length_b   1.000
_cell.length_c   1.000
_cell.angle_alpha   90.00
_cell.angle_beta   90.00
_cell.angle_gamma   90.00
#
_symmetry.space_group_name_H-M   'P 1'
#
loop_
_entity.id
_entity.type
_entity.pdbx_description
1 polymer ?
#
loop_
_entity_poly.entity_id
_entity_poly.type
_entity_poly.pdbx_seq_one_letter_code
_entity_poly.pdbx_strand_id
1 'polypeptide(L)'
;MQDIRNIAIIAHVDHGKTTLVDKMMLAGKLFREGQDNSGQVLDANDLERERGITILSKNVSINWKGTKINIIDTPGHSDFGGEVERVLNMADGCILLVDAFEGPMPQTRFVLQKALQIGLKPIVVVNKVDKPNCRPEEVYEMVFDLMFSLNATEDQLDFPVVYGSAKNGWMAADWQNPTDNIDYLLDEIVKHIPAPKHIEGTPQMLITSLDYSNYTGRIAVGRVHRGVLKDGMNVTICHRDGSKEKTKIKELRTFEGMGHAKATEVSSGDICAVVGLDKFEIGDTIADFENPEALPPLAIDEPTMSMLFTINDSPFFGKEGKFVTSRHINDRLQKELEKNLALRVRPFEDSTDSWIVSGRGVLHLSVLIETMRREGYELQVGQPQVIYKEIDGIKHEPIEELTINVPEEFASKMIDMVTRRKGEMTSMESQGDRVNIEFDISSRGIIGLRTNVLTASQGEAIMAHRFKEYQPFKGEITRRVNGSMIVMETGTAYAYSLDKLQDRGKFFIDPGEEVYYGQVVGEHVHDNDLVINVTKAKQLTNVRASGSDDKARVIPKTIMSLEECLEYIKADEYVEVTPVNMRMRKIILDHNDRKRANKD
;
A
#
# COMPACT_ATOMS: atom_id res chain seq x y z
N MET A 1 30.33 24.29 -3.47
CA MET A 1 29.36 23.28 -3.01
C MET A 1 28.17 23.35 -3.95
N GLN A 2 27.63 22.23 -4.40
CA GLN A 2 26.45 22.22 -5.27
C GLN A 2 25.24 22.68 -4.44
N ASP A 3 24.43 23.58 -4.96
CA ASP A 3 23.15 23.95 -4.32
C ASP A 3 22.14 22.80 -4.49
N ILE A 4 21.47 22.40 -3.40
CA ILE A 4 20.62 21.20 -3.34
C ILE A 4 19.26 21.58 -2.76
N ARG A 5 18.20 20.93 -3.26
CA ARG A 5 16.86 20.92 -2.65
C ARG A 5 16.37 19.48 -2.57
N ASN A 6 15.95 19.04 -1.39
CA ASN A 6 15.35 17.73 -1.18
C ASN A 6 13.85 17.90 -0.97
N ILE A 7 13.04 17.38 -1.88
CA ILE A 7 11.59 17.53 -1.84
C ILE A 7 10.88 16.17 -1.83
N ALA A 8 9.85 16.04 -1.00
CA ALA A 8 8.91 14.92 -1.04
C ALA A 8 7.65 15.31 -1.79
N ILE A 9 7.08 14.43 -2.61
CA ILE A 9 5.81 14.69 -3.29
C ILE A 9 4.70 13.92 -2.62
N ILE A 10 3.72 14.66 -2.09
CA ILE A 10 2.54 14.17 -1.40
C ILE A 10 1.33 14.39 -2.33
N ALA A 11 0.64 13.31 -2.67
CA ALA A 11 -0.56 13.40 -3.51
C ALA A 11 -1.53 12.26 -3.20
N HIS A 12 -2.81 12.51 -3.46
CA HIS A 12 -3.80 11.43 -3.54
C HIS A 12 -3.64 10.64 -4.85
N VAL A 13 -4.17 9.43 -4.86
CA VAL A 13 -4.29 8.61 -6.08
C VAL A 13 -5.00 9.43 -7.16
N ASP A 14 -4.54 9.33 -8.39
CA ASP A 14 -5.06 10.05 -9.56
C ASP A 14 -4.96 11.59 -9.55
N HIS A 15 -4.39 12.23 -8.53
CA HIS A 15 -4.14 13.69 -8.54
C HIS A 15 -3.06 14.12 -9.54
N GLY A 16 -2.35 13.15 -10.16
CA GLY A 16 -1.39 13.39 -11.23
C GLY A 16 0.07 13.46 -10.80
N LYS A 17 0.42 12.81 -9.68
CA LYS A 17 1.79 12.77 -9.13
C LYS A 17 2.81 12.27 -10.15
N THR A 18 2.62 11.08 -10.71
CA THR A 18 3.51 10.48 -11.71
C THR A 18 3.67 11.39 -12.93
N THR A 19 2.56 11.95 -13.44
CA THR A 19 2.58 12.87 -14.57
C THR A 19 3.38 14.13 -14.29
N LEU A 20 3.26 14.69 -13.06
CA LEU A 20 4.02 15.87 -12.66
C LEU A 20 5.52 15.57 -12.61
N VAL A 21 5.91 14.46 -11.97
CA VAL A 21 7.33 14.08 -11.85
C VAL A 21 7.94 13.79 -13.23
N ASP A 22 7.21 13.12 -14.14
CA ASP A 22 7.65 12.92 -15.52
C ASP A 22 7.91 14.27 -16.23
N LYS A 23 7.04 15.28 -16.03
CA LYS A 23 7.26 16.62 -16.59
C LYS A 23 8.45 17.33 -15.96
N MET A 24 8.67 17.17 -14.64
CA MET A 24 9.86 17.72 -13.97
C MET A 24 11.16 17.10 -14.51
N MET A 25 11.16 15.79 -14.77
CA MET A 25 12.30 15.11 -15.39
C MET A 25 12.58 15.59 -16.80
N LEU A 26 11.52 15.83 -17.60
CA LEU A 26 11.66 16.41 -18.95
C LEU A 26 12.26 17.82 -18.91
N ALA A 27 11.77 18.68 -18.01
CA ALA A 27 12.31 20.04 -17.84
C ALA A 27 13.77 20.05 -17.38
N GLY A 28 14.19 19.07 -16.57
CA GLY A 28 15.58 18.83 -16.17
C GLY A 28 16.50 18.31 -17.28
N LYS A 29 16.01 18.17 -18.52
CA LYS A 29 16.76 17.68 -19.71
C LYS A 29 17.38 16.29 -19.54
N LEU A 30 16.76 15.41 -18.79
CA LEU A 30 17.25 14.05 -18.55
C LEU A 30 16.97 13.10 -19.71
N PHE A 31 16.01 13.43 -20.57
CA PHE A 31 15.68 12.66 -21.77
C PHE A 31 16.21 13.35 -23.03
N ARG A 32 16.77 12.57 -23.96
CA ARG A 32 17.11 13.07 -25.28
C ARG A 32 15.83 13.31 -26.09
N GLU A 33 15.74 14.42 -26.79
CA GLU A 33 14.66 14.66 -27.76
C GLU A 33 14.56 13.48 -28.71
N GLY A 34 13.38 12.83 -28.76
CA GLY A 34 13.10 11.69 -29.67
C GLY A 34 13.03 10.31 -28.99
N GLN A 35 13.23 10.16 -27.70
CA GLN A 35 12.81 8.96 -26.99
C GLN A 35 11.31 9.06 -26.68
N ASP A 36 10.51 8.33 -27.45
CA ASP A 36 9.08 8.13 -27.21
C ASP A 36 8.89 7.35 -25.87
N ASN A 37 8.88 8.07 -24.77
CA ASN A 37 8.47 7.54 -23.47
C ASN A 37 6.98 7.85 -23.28
N SER A 38 6.12 7.15 -24.01
CA SER A 38 4.66 7.19 -23.85
C SER A 38 4.14 6.41 -22.63
N GLY A 39 5.01 6.08 -21.67
CA GLY A 39 4.67 5.36 -20.44
C GLY A 39 5.06 6.12 -19.18
N GLN A 40 4.26 6.00 -18.13
CA GLN A 40 4.54 6.47 -16.78
C GLN A 40 5.87 5.87 -16.29
N VAL A 41 6.93 6.68 -16.34
CA VAL A 41 8.31 6.20 -16.13
C VAL A 41 8.55 5.81 -14.66
N LEU A 42 7.85 6.47 -13.74
CA LEU A 42 7.95 6.16 -12.30
C LEU A 42 7.22 4.88 -11.91
N ASP A 43 6.07 4.57 -12.51
CA ASP A 43 5.30 3.39 -12.15
C ASP A 43 5.82 2.15 -12.90
N ALA A 44 7.07 1.77 -12.64
CA ALA A 44 7.72 0.62 -13.26
C ALA A 44 7.18 -0.73 -12.77
N ASN A 45 6.45 -0.75 -11.65
CA ASN A 45 5.84 -1.94 -11.09
C ASN A 45 4.41 -2.11 -11.63
N ASP A 46 4.10 -3.27 -12.22
CA ASP A 46 2.76 -3.56 -12.76
C ASP A 46 1.66 -3.46 -11.70
N LEU A 47 1.96 -3.81 -10.44
CA LEU A 47 1.03 -3.68 -9.32
C LEU A 47 0.70 -2.21 -8.98
N GLU A 48 1.68 -1.31 -9.04
CA GLU A 48 1.47 0.13 -8.84
C GLU A 48 0.56 0.69 -9.94
N ARG A 49 0.81 0.31 -11.20
CA ARG A 49 -0.01 0.73 -12.36
C ARG A 49 -1.44 0.22 -12.30
N GLU A 50 -1.62 -1.06 -11.97
CA GLU A 50 -2.96 -1.67 -11.88
C GLU A 50 -3.80 -1.11 -10.75
N ARG A 51 -3.15 -0.76 -9.63
CA ARG A 51 -3.83 -0.25 -8.44
C ARG A 51 -3.90 1.27 -8.38
N GLY A 52 -3.14 1.96 -9.24
CA GLY A 52 -3.03 3.41 -9.25
C GLY A 52 -2.38 4.00 -7.99
N ILE A 53 -1.61 3.21 -7.22
CA ILE A 53 -0.98 3.63 -5.96
C ILE A 53 0.53 3.45 -6.02
N THR A 54 1.27 4.36 -5.40
CA THR A 54 2.70 4.16 -5.15
C THR A 54 2.87 3.22 -3.94
N ILE A 55 3.58 2.12 -4.14
CA ILE A 55 3.87 1.11 -3.11
C ILE A 55 5.29 1.33 -2.56
N LEU A 56 6.26 1.53 -3.45
CA LEU A 56 7.67 1.74 -3.09
C LEU A 56 8.09 3.17 -3.41
N SER A 57 8.76 3.79 -2.46
CA SER A 57 9.37 5.11 -2.68
C SER A 57 10.49 5.04 -3.71
N LYS A 58 10.59 6.06 -4.55
CA LYS A 58 11.65 6.21 -5.55
C LYS A 58 12.32 7.55 -5.41
N ASN A 59 13.62 7.58 -5.65
CA ASN A 59 14.40 8.81 -5.65
C ASN A 59 14.77 9.18 -7.09
N VAL A 60 14.48 10.42 -7.46
CA VAL A 60 14.82 11.01 -8.75
C VAL A 60 15.60 12.29 -8.51
N SER A 61 16.56 12.62 -9.34
CA SER A 61 17.29 13.87 -9.23
C SER A 61 17.35 14.58 -10.56
N ILE A 62 17.05 15.90 -10.55
CA ILE A 62 17.12 16.77 -11.71
C ILE A 62 18.06 17.94 -11.43
N ASN A 63 18.60 18.56 -12.47
CA ASN A 63 19.36 19.79 -12.36
C ASN A 63 18.57 20.96 -12.95
N TRP A 64 18.31 21.97 -12.14
CA TRP A 64 17.58 23.15 -12.56
C TRP A 64 18.39 24.42 -12.28
N LYS A 65 18.81 25.11 -13.34
CA LYS A 65 19.59 26.37 -13.25
C LYS A 65 20.82 26.29 -12.32
N GLY A 66 21.45 25.10 -12.23
CA GLY A 66 22.63 24.87 -11.39
C GLY A 66 22.30 24.31 -10.00
N THR A 67 21.04 24.29 -9.58
CA THR A 67 20.59 23.65 -8.34
C THR A 67 20.18 22.22 -8.61
N LYS A 68 20.67 21.28 -7.80
CA LYS A 68 20.25 19.87 -7.80
C LYS A 68 18.96 19.74 -6.99
N ILE A 69 17.90 19.24 -7.62
CA ILE A 69 16.63 18.96 -6.94
C ILE A 69 16.47 17.44 -6.84
N ASN A 70 16.56 16.91 -5.62
CA ASN A 70 16.23 15.53 -5.33
C ASN A 70 14.73 15.43 -5.05
N ILE A 71 14.04 14.59 -5.83
CA ILE A 71 12.60 14.35 -5.74
C ILE A 71 12.41 12.97 -5.13
N ILE A 72 11.69 12.92 -4.03
CA ILE A 72 11.40 11.72 -3.27
C ILE A 72 9.94 11.39 -3.47
N ASP A 73 9.65 10.31 -4.19
CA ASP A 73 8.28 9.84 -4.39
C ASP A 73 7.79 9.11 -3.14
N THR A 74 6.65 9.55 -2.57
CA THR A 74 6.11 9.00 -1.33
C THR A 74 4.87 8.14 -1.56
N PRO A 75 4.75 6.96 -0.90
CA PRO A 75 3.50 6.23 -0.86
C PRO A 75 2.37 7.07 -0.25
N GLY A 76 1.16 6.97 -0.82
CA GLY A 76 0.00 7.73 -0.33
C GLY A 76 -0.86 6.99 0.70
N HIS A 77 -0.73 5.67 0.83
CA HIS A 77 -1.60 4.85 1.66
C HIS A 77 -1.03 4.63 3.06
N SER A 78 -1.89 4.69 4.09
CA SER A 78 -1.51 4.54 5.52
C SER A 78 -0.85 3.20 5.84
N ASP A 79 -1.18 2.13 5.12
CA ASP A 79 -0.56 0.80 5.30
C ASP A 79 0.96 0.80 5.00
N PHE A 80 1.44 1.80 4.24
CA PHE A 80 2.85 2.04 3.95
C PHE A 80 3.46 3.17 4.80
N GLY A 81 2.80 3.58 5.89
CA GLY A 81 3.21 4.70 6.74
C GLY A 81 4.66 4.61 7.26
N GLY A 82 5.19 3.41 7.51
CA GLY A 82 6.61 3.23 7.88
C GLY A 82 7.59 3.62 6.78
N GLU A 83 7.21 3.46 5.51
CA GLU A 83 8.00 3.96 4.39
C GLU A 83 7.88 5.48 4.26
N VAL A 84 6.69 6.00 4.42
CA VAL A 84 6.43 7.45 4.40
C VAL A 84 7.31 8.19 5.42
N GLU A 85 7.31 7.76 6.68
CA GLU A 85 8.11 8.39 7.74
C GLU A 85 9.61 8.37 7.43
N ARG A 86 10.12 7.24 6.94
CA ARG A 86 11.55 7.12 6.58
C ARG A 86 11.94 8.06 5.45
N VAL A 87 11.10 8.10 4.42
CA VAL A 87 11.37 8.85 3.20
C VAL A 87 11.26 10.35 3.43
N LEU A 88 10.26 10.80 4.20
CA LEU A 88 10.09 12.20 4.56
C LEU A 88 11.29 12.76 5.34
N ASN A 89 11.99 11.94 6.14
CA ASN A 89 13.21 12.36 6.85
C ASN A 89 14.39 12.71 5.94
N MET A 90 14.34 12.35 4.65
CA MET A 90 15.35 12.77 3.67
C MET A 90 15.05 14.13 3.04
N ALA A 91 13.82 14.65 3.18
CA ALA A 91 13.36 15.89 2.56
C ALA A 91 13.61 17.11 3.45
N ASP A 92 13.66 18.29 2.82
CA ASP A 92 13.70 19.62 3.48
C ASP A 92 12.38 20.38 3.25
N GLY A 93 11.58 19.93 2.28
CA GLY A 93 10.25 20.44 2.01
C GLY A 93 9.40 19.44 1.29
N CYS A 94 8.13 19.78 1.07
CA CYS A 94 7.20 18.90 0.36
C CYS A 94 6.34 19.66 -0.65
N ILE A 95 5.98 18.96 -1.73
CA ILE A 95 4.94 19.41 -2.66
C ILE A 95 3.66 18.69 -2.29
N LEU A 96 2.62 19.44 -1.95
CA LEU A 96 1.26 18.94 -1.80
C LEU A 96 0.52 19.12 -3.12
N LEU A 97 0.32 18.03 -3.85
CA LEU A 97 -0.38 18.03 -5.13
C LEU A 97 -1.85 17.69 -4.93
N VAL A 98 -2.73 18.59 -5.35
CA VAL A 98 -4.18 18.51 -5.16
C VAL A 98 -4.90 18.68 -6.50
N ASP A 99 -5.93 17.88 -6.77
CA ASP A 99 -6.82 18.06 -7.93
C ASP A 99 -7.70 19.30 -7.73
N ALA A 100 -7.77 20.18 -8.74
CA ALA A 100 -8.53 21.43 -8.72
C ALA A 100 -10.05 21.25 -8.58
N PHE A 101 -10.58 20.04 -8.77
CA PHE A 101 -11.99 19.72 -8.60
C PHE A 101 -12.25 19.00 -7.27
N GLU A 102 -11.46 17.95 -6.96
CA GLU A 102 -11.67 17.10 -5.79
C GLU A 102 -11.22 17.75 -4.48
N GLY A 103 -10.16 18.56 -4.54
CA GLY A 103 -9.55 19.13 -3.34
C GLY A 103 -8.67 18.14 -2.55
N PRO A 104 -8.29 18.47 -1.30
CA PRO A 104 -7.48 17.61 -0.46
C PRO A 104 -8.29 16.39 0.02
N MET A 105 -7.79 15.19 -0.27
CA MET A 105 -8.44 13.92 0.05
C MET A 105 -7.98 13.34 1.40
N PRO A 106 -8.81 12.52 2.09
CA PRO A 106 -8.48 11.99 3.42
C PRO A 106 -7.15 11.25 3.52
N GLN A 107 -6.74 10.50 2.49
CA GLN A 107 -5.46 9.78 2.48
C GLN A 107 -4.25 10.73 2.53
N THR A 108 -4.37 11.89 1.90
CA THR A 108 -3.31 12.91 1.86
C THR A 108 -3.07 13.50 3.25
N ARG A 109 -4.11 13.56 4.10
CA ARG A 109 -4.05 14.10 5.46
C ARG A 109 -2.98 13.45 6.32
N PHE A 110 -2.86 12.11 6.26
CA PHE A 110 -1.86 11.37 7.04
C PHE A 110 -0.42 11.75 6.65
N VAL A 111 -0.11 11.70 5.35
CA VAL A 111 1.24 11.99 4.86
C VAL A 111 1.61 13.45 5.11
N LEU A 112 0.67 14.37 4.87
CA LEU A 112 0.83 15.80 5.13
C LEU A 112 1.07 16.07 6.62
N GLN A 113 0.30 15.45 7.52
CA GLN A 113 0.49 15.60 8.97
C GLN A 113 1.90 15.20 9.40
N LYS A 114 2.41 14.06 8.91
CA LYS A 114 3.77 13.61 9.20
C LYS A 114 4.81 14.58 8.66
N ALA A 115 4.63 15.09 7.44
CA ALA A 115 5.50 16.10 6.84
C ALA A 115 5.56 17.39 7.67
N LEU A 116 4.41 17.89 8.13
CA LEU A 116 4.31 19.09 8.95
C LEU A 116 4.95 18.88 10.33
N GLN A 117 4.74 17.71 10.97
CA GLN A 117 5.31 17.37 12.28
C GLN A 117 6.84 17.34 12.29
N ILE A 118 7.48 16.90 11.21
CA ILE A 118 8.95 16.92 11.08
C ILE A 118 9.49 18.25 10.55
N GLY A 119 8.62 19.25 10.36
CA GLY A 119 8.99 20.62 10.01
C GLY A 119 9.28 20.88 8.53
N LEU A 120 8.76 20.03 7.61
CA LEU A 120 8.91 20.28 6.19
C LEU A 120 8.15 21.55 5.76
N LYS A 121 8.75 22.33 4.85
CA LYS A 121 8.09 23.48 4.23
C LYS A 121 7.24 23.02 3.04
N PRO A 122 5.93 23.32 3.02
CA PRO A 122 5.05 22.91 1.93
C PRO A 122 5.05 23.91 0.77
N ILE A 123 4.88 23.37 -0.45
CA ILE A 123 4.43 24.09 -1.65
C ILE A 123 3.15 23.40 -2.10
N VAL A 124 2.09 24.15 -2.33
CA VAL A 124 0.83 23.58 -2.80
C VAL A 124 0.75 23.69 -4.31
N VAL A 125 0.45 22.58 -4.98
CA VAL A 125 0.22 22.54 -6.44
C VAL A 125 -1.22 22.13 -6.71
N VAL A 126 -2.01 23.05 -7.20
CA VAL A 126 -3.40 22.84 -7.63
C VAL A 126 -3.38 22.42 -9.09
N ASN A 127 -3.52 21.12 -9.32
CA ASN A 127 -3.39 20.48 -10.64
C ASN A 127 -4.75 20.28 -11.30
N LYS A 128 -4.72 20.04 -12.61
CA LYS A 128 -5.90 19.78 -13.45
C LYS A 128 -6.86 20.97 -13.56
N VAL A 129 -6.34 22.19 -13.50
CA VAL A 129 -7.15 23.41 -13.72
C VAL A 129 -7.67 23.54 -15.16
N ASP A 130 -7.26 22.66 -16.06
CA ASP A 130 -7.78 22.52 -17.43
C ASP A 130 -9.15 21.84 -17.49
N LYS A 131 -9.63 21.25 -16.40
CA LYS A 131 -10.97 20.66 -16.33
C LYS A 131 -12.06 21.74 -16.26
N PRO A 132 -13.21 21.56 -16.97
CA PRO A 132 -14.26 22.58 -17.04
C PRO A 132 -14.94 22.88 -15.69
N ASN A 133 -14.89 21.94 -14.73
CA ASN A 133 -15.52 22.07 -13.41
C ASN A 133 -14.49 22.34 -12.30
N CYS A 134 -13.30 22.83 -12.64
CA CYS A 134 -12.30 23.15 -11.63
C CYS A 134 -12.74 24.33 -10.75
N ARG A 135 -12.35 24.28 -9.47
CA ARG A 135 -12.64 25.32 -8.45
C ARG A 135 -11.36 25.65 -7.65
N PRO A 136 -10.32 26.18 -8.30
CA PRO A 136 -9.00 26.33 -7.70
C PRO A 136 -8.97 27.19 -6.43
N GLU A 137 -9.81 28.23 -6.35
CA GLU A 137 -9.90 29.15 -5.21
C GLU A 137 -10.49 28.44 -3.98
N GLU A 138 -11.59 27.68 -4.15
CA GLU A 138 -12.16 26.88 -3.07
C GLU A 138 -11.19 25.79 -2.60
N VAL A 139 -10.47 25.14 -3.53
CA VAL A 139 -9.47 24.13 -3.19
C VAL A 139 -8.31 24.74 -2.39
N TYR A 140 -7.92 25.97 -2.68
CA TYR A 140 -6.95 26.70 -1.88
C TYR A 140 -7.43 26.87 -0.42
N GLU A 141 -8.65 27.32 -0.22
CA GLU A 141 -9.25 27.47 1.11
C GLU A 141 -9.32 26.12 1.85
N MET A 142 -9.76 25.06 1.16
CA MET A 142 -9.81 23.70 1.73
C MET A 142 -8.42 23.20 2.17
N VAL A 143 -7.37 23.51 1.41
CA VAL A 143 -5.99 23.13 1.78
C VAL A 143 -5.52 23.94 2.97
N PHE A 144 -5.84 25.23 3.02
CA PHE A 144 -5.49 26.09 4.15
C PHE A 144 -6.14 25.58 5.45
N ASP A 145 -7.44 25.30 5.41
CA ASP A 145 -8.20 24.74 6.54
C ASP A 145 -7.64 23.38 6.98
N LEU A 146 -7.27 22.53 6.02
CA LEU A 146 -6.63 21.26 6.31
C LEU A 146 -5.30 21.46 7.06
N MET A 147 -4.41 22.32 6.57
CA MET A 147 -3.13 22.59 7.24
C MET A 147 -3.33 23.19 8.63
N PHE A 148 -4.29 24.10 8.78
CA PHE A 148 -4.64 24.67 10.07
C PHE A 148 -5.14 23.59 11.04
N SER A 149 -6.03 22.68 10.59
CA SER A 149 -6.51 21.56 11.39
C SER A 149 -5.43 20.57 11.81
N LEU A 150 -4.33 20.52 11.05
CA LEU A 150 -3.16 19.68 11.33
C LEU A 150 -2.11 20.38 12.21
N ASN A 151 -2.44 21.56 12.78
CA ASN A 151 -1.55 22.38 13.60
C ASN A 151 -0.26 22.79 12.87
N ALA A 152 -0.35 23.14 11.60
CA ALA A 152 0.76 23.73 10.87
C ALA A 152 1.25 25.01 11.55
N THR A 153 2.56 25.24 11.55
CA THR A 153 3.16 26.47 12.08
C THR A 153 2.87 27.66 11.17
N GLU A 154 3.02 28.90 11.68
CA GLU A 154 2.86 30.11 10.87
C GLU A 154 3.74 30.09 9.61
N ASP A 155 4.99 29.64 9.73
CA ASP A 155 5.93 29.44 8.61
C ASP A 155 5.45 28.41 7.58
N GLN A 156 4.67 27.43 7.99
CA GLN A 156 4.10 26.41 7.11
C GLN A 156 2.78 26.83 6.49
N LEU A 157 2.03 27.74 7.14
CA LEU A 157 0.82 28.34 6.60
C LEU A 157 1.10 29.44 5.56
N ASP A 158 2.30 30.00 5.54
CA ASP A 158 2.78 30.94 4.49
C ASP A 158 3.35 30.15 3.30
N PHE A 159 2.55 29.26 2.73
CA PHE A 159 2.96 28.42 1.61
C PHE A 159 2.65 29.06 0.25
N PRO A 160 3.56 28.96 -0.74
CA PRO A 160 3.27 29.35 -2.11
C PRO A 160 2.30 28.36 -2.77
N VAL A 161 1.43 28.90 -3.64
CA VAL A 161 0.52 28.10 -4.45
C VAL A 161 0.90 28.20 -5.91
N VAL A 162 0.92 27.07 -6.58
CA VAL A 162 1.19 26.93 -8.00
C VAL A 162 -0.01 26.26 -8.65
N TYR A 163 -0.52 26.83 -9.72
CA TYR A 163 -1.65 26.30 -10.48
C TYR A 163 -1.20 25.75 -11.82
N GLY A 164 -1.85 24.68 -12.30
CA GLY A 164 -1.53 24.21 -13.63
C GLY A 164 -2.18 22.90 -14.05
N SER A 165 -1.68 22.39 -15.17
CA SER A 165 -2.03 21.09 -15.71
C SER A 165 -0.75 20.29 -16.00
N ALA A 166 -0.44 19.32 -15.15
CA ALA A 166 0.68 18.41 -15.35
C ALA A 166 0.53 17.66 -16.69
N LYS A 167 -0.69 17.27 -17.06
CA LYS A 167 -0.98 16.61 -18.34
C LYS A 167 -0.56 17.47 -19.52
N ASN A 168 -0.93 18.74 -19.52
CA ASN A 168 -0.63 19.70 -20.58
C ASN A 168 0.78 20.30 -20.44
N GLY A 169 1.47 20.07 -19.33
CA GLY A 169 2.87 20.43 -19.13
C GLY A 169 3.13 21.88 -18.80
N TRP A 170 2.20 22.55 -18.08
CA TRP A 170 2.37 23.94 -17.67
C TRP A 170 2.02 24.17 -16.20
N MET A 171 2.71 25.14 -15.57
CA MET A 171 2.51 25.58 -14.19
C MET A 171 2.71 27.10 -14.11
N ALA A 172 1.84 27.80 -13.36
CA ALA A 172 1.85 29.26 -13.24
C ALA A 172 1.41 29.73 -11.85
N ALA A 173 1.64 31.03 -11.56
CA ALA A 173 1.16 31.68 -10.34
C ALA A 173 -0.36 31.89 -10.35
N ASP A 174 -0.95 32.00 -11.52
CA ASP A 174 -2.37 32.28 -11.74
C ASP A 174 -2.93 31.27 -12.73
N TRP A 175 -4.00 30.57 -12.35
CA TRP A 175 -4.61 29.53 -13.18
C TRP A 175 -5.32 30.09 -14.43
N GLN A 176 -5.67 31.39 -14.44
CA GLN A 176 -6.27 32.06 -15.59
C GLN A 176 -5.24 32.47 -16.66
N ASN A 177 -3.96 32.48 -16.30
CA ASN A 177 -2.87 32.86 -17.18
C ASN A 177 -1.89 31.67 -17.39
N PRO A 178 -2.26 30.64 -18.21
CA PRO A 178 -1.44 29.48 -18.43
C PRO A 178 -0.11 29.85 -19.11
N THR A 179 0.95 29.12 -18.73
CA THR A 179 2.28 29.18 -19.36
C THR A 179 2.45 28.00 -20.33
N ASP A 180 3.61 27.93 -21.02
CA ASP A 180 3.92 26.84 -21.94
C ASP A 180 4.78 25.72 -21.32
N ASN A 181 5.18 25.89 -20.04
CA ASN A 181 6.11 24.99 -19.37
C ASN A 181 5.86 24.95 -17.85
N ILE A 182 6.67 24.15 -17.14
CA ILE A 182 6.58 24.01 -15.68
C ILE A 182 7.66 24.80 -14.93
N ASP A 183 8.39 25.67 -15.60
CA ASP A 183 9.53 26.41 -15.06
C ASP A 183 9.18 27.17 -13.79
N TYR A 184 7.96 27.74 -13.72
CA TYR A 184 7.49 28.46 -12.55
C TYR A 184 7.51 27.58 -11.29
N LEU A 185 7.05 26.33 -11.38
CA LEU A 185 7.10 25.39 -10.25
C LEU A 185 8.54 25.11 -9.80
N LEU A 186 9.45 24.89 -10.75
CA LEU A 186 10.85 24.60 -10.43
C LEU A 186 11.56 25.81 -9.82
N ASP A 187 11.22 27.02 -10.27
CA ASP A 187 11.73 28.27 -9.68
C ASP A 187 11.19 28.49 -8.26
N GLU A 188 9.89 28.21 -8.01
CA GLU A 188 9.32 28.28 -6.66
C GLU A 188 9.93 27.24 -5.71
N ILE A 189 10.24 26.03 -6.17
CA ILE A 189 10.96 25.01 -5.38
C ILE A 189 12.32 25.56 -4.93
N VAL A 190 13.11 26.11 -5.86
CA VAL A 190 14.45 26.64 -5.52
C VAL A 190 14.36 27.82 -4.56
N LYS A 191 13.32 28.64 -4.67
CA LYS A 191 13.11 29.86 -3.87
C LYS A 191 12.59 29.56 -2.46
N HIS A 192 11.60 28.67 -2.30
CA HIS A 192 10.88 28.47 -1.04
C HIS A 192 11.39 27.26 -0.21
N ILE A 193 11.84 26.20 -0.87
CA ILE A 193 12.39 25.06 -0.12
C ILE A 193 13.80 25.42 0.36
N PRO A 194 14.09 25.29 1.67
CA PRO A 194 15.41 25.59 2.19
C PRO A 194 16.47 24.64 1.65
N ALA A 195 17.68 25.14 1.45
CA ALA A 195 18.82 24.26 1.21
C ALA A 195 19.09 23.41 2.48
N PRO A 196 19.51 22.14 2.32
CA PRO A 196 19.84 21.30 3.46
C PRO A 196 20.95 21.95 4.31
N LYS A 197 20.84 21.82 5.63
CA LYS A 197 21.86 22.31 6.54
C LYS A 197 23.16 21.53 6.32
N HIS A 198 24.24 22.24 6.01
CA HIS A 198 25.56 21.64 5.94
C HIS A 198 26.12 21.51 7.35
N ILE A 199 26.39 20.29 7.81
CA ILE A 199 26.95 20.01 9.13
C ILE A 199 28.35 19.43 8.93
N GLU A 200 29.35 20.17 9.37
CA GLU A 200 30.75 19.72 9.35
C GLU A 200 31.00 18.69 10.46
N GLY A 201 31.96 17.79 10.23
CA GLY A 201 32.37 16.79 11.20
C GLY A 201 32.64 15.42 10.60
N THR A 202 32.67 14.42 11.45
CA THR A 202 32.80 13.01 11.04
C THR A 202 31.60 12.54 10.23
N PRO A 203 31.80 11.68 9.22
CA PRO A 203 30.72 11.24 8.34
C PRO A 203 29.64 10.50 9.10
N GLN A 204 28.39 10.80 8.74
CA GLN A 204 27.21 10.18 9.34
C GLN A 204 26.07 10.16 8.34
N MET A 205 25.52 8.98 8.05
CA MET A 205 24.40 8.76 7.14
C MET A 205 23.44 7.74 7.72
N LEU A 206 22.15 8.07 7.77
CA LEU A 206 21.11 7.11 8.14
C LEU A 206 20.67 6.34 6.90
N ILE A 207 20.62 5.02 6.97
CA ILE A 207 20.07 4.16 5.91
C ILE A 207 18.55 4.20 6.00
N THR A 208 17.90 4.83 5.02
CA THR A 208 16.45 5.04 5.00
C THR A 208 15.72 4.11 4.06
N SER A 209 16.38 3.67 2.99
CA SER A 209 15.82 2.72 2.04
C SER A 209 16.88 1.79 1.47
N LEU A 210 16.45 0.72 0.83
CA LEU A 210 17.30 -0.26 0.17
C LEU A 210 16.95 -0.31 -1.31
N ASP A 211 17.97 -0.34 -2.13
CA ASP A 211 17.86 -0.69 -3.54
C ASP A 211 18.61 -2.00 -3.80
N TYR A 212 18.37 -2.62 -4.93
CA TYR A 212 18.97 -3.89 -5.29
C TYR A 212 19.39 -3.92 -6.76
N SER A 213 20.60 -4.36 -6.99
CA SER A 213 21.11 -4.62 -8.34
C SER A 213 21.58 -6.07 -8.45
N ASN A 214 21.23 -6.72 -9.55
CA ASN A 214 21.68 -8.09 -9.85
C ASN A 214 23.21 -8.24 -9.91
N TYR A 215 23.94 -7.13 -10.11
CA TYR A 215 25.41 -7.12 -10.22
C TYR A 215 26.11 -6.76 -8.92
N THR A 216 25.53 -5.85 -8.15
CA THR A 216 26.17 -5.29 -6.94
C THR A 216 25.51 -5.75 -5.64
N GLY A 217 24.39 -6.45 -5.73
CA GLY A 217 23.61 -6.87 -4.57
C GLY A 217 22.84 -5.72 -3.94
N ARG A 218 22.76 -5.72 -2.60
CA ARG A 218 22.05 -4.72 -1.79
C ARG A 218 22.79 -3.37 -1.83
N ILE A 219 22.03 -2.30 -1.95
CA ILE A 219 22.50 -0.92 -2.01
C ILE A 219 21.81 -0.15 -0.88
N ALA A 220 22.59 0.48 0.00
CA ALA A 220 22.07 1.31 1.07
C ALA A 220 21.81 2.73 0.54
N VAL A 221 20.58 3.22 0.68
CA VAL A 221 20.19 4.58 0.27
C VAL A 221 19.85 5.41 1.49
N GLY A 222 20.32 6.66 1.51
CA GLY A 222 20.03 7.59 2.58
C GLY A 222 20.58 8.99 2.33
N ARG A 223 20.28 9.89 3.25
CA ARG A 223 20.80 11.25 3.28
C ARG A 223 22.05 11.33 4.16
N VAL A 224 23.11 11.96 3.67
CA VAL A 224 24.29 12.27 4.49
C VAL A 224 23.90 13.35 5.49
N HIS A 225 23.86 13.00 6.77
CA HIS A 225 23.48 13.93 7.85
C HIS A 225 24.61 14.90 8.20
N ARG A 226 25.84 14.38 8.33
CA ARG A 226 27.02 15.15 8.76
C ARG A 226 28.24 14.71 7.96
N GLY A 227 29.16 15.63 7.73
CA GLY A 227 30.46 15.38 7.12
C GLY A 227 30.38 15.02 5.64
N VAL A 228 31.36 14.23 5.19
CA VAL A 228 31.51 13.82 3.79
C VAL A 228 31.78 12.33 3.71
N LEU A 229 31.01 11.62 2.92
CA LEU A 229 31.31 10.24 2.53
C LEU A 229 32.17 10.24 1.27
N LYS A 230 33.14 9.33 1.19
CA LYS A 230 34.02 9.17 0.02
C LYS A 230 34.00 7.76 -0.52
N ASP A 231 34.20 7.66 -1.83
CA ASP A 231 34.39 6.38 -2.50
C ASP A 231 35.61 5.63 -1.93
N GLY A 232 35.46 4.35 -1.66
CA GLY A 232 36.52 3.54 -1.05
C GLY A 232 36.82 3.84 0.42
N MET A 233 36.00 4.65 1.12
CA MET A 233 36.22 5.01 2.54
C MET A 233 35.94 3.83 3.47
N ASN A 234 36.76 3.69 4.52
CA ASN A 234 36.45 2.81 5.64
C ASN A 234 35.42 3.48 6.56
N VAL A 235 34.42 2.74 6.97
CA VAL A 235 33.31 3.22 7.81
C VAL A 235 32.93 2.17 8.84
N THR A 236 32.16 2.57 9.83
CA THR A 236 31.53 1.66 10.80
C THR A 236 30.02 1.73 10.63
N ILE A 237 29.37 0.59 10.53
CA ILE A 237 27.91 0.49 10.59
C ILE A 237 27.53 0.38 12.06
N CYS A 238 26.70 1.30 12.54
CA CYS A 238 26.07 1.24 13.85
C CYS A 238 24.67 0.64 13.67
N HIS A 239 24.47 -0.57 14.16
CA HIS A 239 23.18 -1.25 14.08
C HIS A 239 22.21 -0.74 15.16
N ARG A 240 20.92 -0.94 14.93
CA ARG A 240 19.85 -0.52 15.86
C ARG A 240 19.91 -1.22 17.22
N ASP A 241 20.48 -2.40 17.29
CA ASP A 241 20.70 -3.15 18.55
C ASP A 241 21.93 -2.66 19.35
N GLY A 242 22.62 -1.62 18.84
CA GLY A 242 23.82 -1.06 19.43
C GLY A 242 25.11 -1.76 19.02
N SER A 243 25.06 -2.85 18.26
CA SER A 243 26.26 -3.50 17.73
C SER A 243 26.91 -2.65 16.64
N LYS A 244 28.22 -2.85 16.43
CA LYS A 244 29.01 -2.06 15.48
C LYS A 244 29.84 -2.98 14.60
N GLU A 245 29.78 -2.77 13.29
CA GLU A 245 30.54 -3.53 12.30
C GLU A 245 31.41 -2.62 11.45
N LYS A 246 32.71 -2.89 11.39
CA LYS A 246 33.66 -2.16 10.55
C LYS A 246 33.64 -2.71 9.14
N THR A 247 33.51 -1.83 8.15
CA THR A 247 33.39 -2.19 6.74
C THR A 247 34.01 -1.13 5.84
N LYS A 248 33.95 -1.35 4.53
CA LYS A 248 34.46 -0.42 3.53
C LYS A 248 33.41 -0.15 2.47
N ILE A 249 33.21 1.09 2.12
CA ILE A 249 32.41 1.50 0.96
C ILE A 249 33.15 1.04 -0.30
N LYS A 250 32.55 0.15 -1.12
CA LYS A 250 33.16 -0.28 -2.39
C LYS A 250 32.92 0.73 -3.49
N GLU A 251 31.71 1.33 -3.51
CA GLU A 251 31.35 2.33 -4.50
C GLU A 251 30.32 3.30 -3.89
N LEU A 252 30.53 4.58 -4.13
CA LEU A 252 29.62 5.66 -3.76
C LEU A 252 28.92 6.20 -5.00
N ARG A 253 27.59 6.39 -4.93
CA ARG A 253 26.78 6.87 -6.04
C ARG A 253 25.86 8.00 -5.58
N THR A 254 25.56 8.92 -6.48
CA THR A 254 24.48 9.91 -6.36
C THR A 254 23.38 9.60 -7.35
N PHE A 255 22.20 10.18 -7.14
CA PHE A 255 21.10 10.06 -8.08
C PHE A 255 21.28 11.04 -9.25
N GLU A 256 21.04 10.58 -10.45
CA GLU A 256 20.99 11.35 -11.70
C GLU A 256 19.84 10.83 -12.55
N GLY A 257 18.81 11.64 -12.72
CA GLY A 257 17.54 11.15 -13.23
C GLY A 257 16.96 10.06 -12.34
N MET A 258 16.54 8.96 -12.93
CA MET A 258 16.12 7.73 -12.26
C MET A 258 17.28 6.76 -11.98
N GLY A 259 18.46 7.07 -12.46
CA GLY A 259 19.64 6.22 -12.34
C GLY A 259 20.61 6.70 -11.26
N HIS A 260 21.72 5.98 -11.22
CA HIS A 260 22.82 6.28 -10.31
C HIS A 260 24.07 6.67 -11.09
N ALA A 261 24.73 7.76 -10.68
CA ALA A 261 26.05 8.15 -11.16
C ALA A 261 27.09 7.90 -10.08
N LYS A 262 28.30 7.44 -10.48
CA LYS A 262 29.43 7.32 -9.54
C LYS A 262 29.85 8.68 -9.03
N ALA A 263 30.08 8.76 -7.73
CA ALA A 263 30.54 9.95 -7.05
C ALA A 263 31.87 9.67 -6.32
N THR A 264 32.80 10.59 -6.39
CA THR A 264 34.04 10.50 -5.60
C THR A 264 33.80 10.84 -4.14
N GLU A 265 32.89 11.77 -3.88
CA GLU A 265 32.48 12.20 -2.54
C GLU A 265 31.06 12.74 -2.55
N VAL A 266 30.37 12.62 -1.42
CA VAL A 266 29.03 13.17 -1.17
C VAL A 266 29.03 13.88 0.18
N SER A 267 28.63 15.14 0.17
CA SER A 267 28.61 16.00 1.35
C SER A 267 27.29 15.93 2.11
N SER A 268 27.34 16.37 3.37
CA SER A 268 26.14 16.57 4.21
C SER A 268 25.03 17.30 3.46
N GLY A 269 23.81 16.76 3.56
CA GLY A 269 22.60 17.28 2.94
C GLY A 269 22.19 16.58 1.65
N ASP A 270 23.10 15.93 0.92
CA ASP A 270 22.74 15.19 -0.31
C ASP A 270 22.31 13.75 -0.02
N ILE A 271 21.55 13.20 -0.95
CA ILE A 271 21.07 11.80 -0.93
C ILE A 271 22.01 10.96 -1.78
N CYS A 272 22.47 9.84 -1.22
CA CYS A 272 23.37 8.96 -1.92
C CYS A 272 23.00 7.47 -1.76
N ALA A 273 23.63 6.67 -2.61
CA ALA A 273 23.54 5.23 -2.61
C ALA A 273 24.94 4.63 -2.36
N VAL A 274 25.06 3.80 -1.35
CA VAL A 274 26.31 3.16 -0.92
C VAL A 274 26.28 1.68 -1.27
N VAL A 275 27.28 1.23 -2.02
CA VAL A 275 27.39 -0.14 -2.54
C VAL A 275 28.51 -0.87 -1.83
N GLY A 276 28.28 -2.17 -1.59
CA GLY A 276 29.30 -3.11 -1.13
C GLY A 276 29.52 -3.14 0.36
N LEU A 277 28.54 -2.72 1.13
CA LEU A 277 28.45 -3.00 2.56
C LEU A 277 28.01 -4.47 2.75
N ASP A 278 28.60 -5.17 3.72
CA ASP A 278 28.35 -6.62 3.88
C ASP A 278 27.03 -6.90 4.61
N LYS A 279 26.84 -6.32 5.79
CA LYS A 279 25.63 -6.49 6.60
C LYS A 279 25.09 -5.12 7.01
N PHE A 280 23.88 -4.83 6.65
CA PHE A 280 23.20 -3.61 7.06
C PHE A 280 21.70 -3.75 6.89
N GLU A 281 20.97 -2.99 7.68
CA GLU A 281 19.53 -2.90 7.64
C GLU A 281 19.07 -1.44 7.51
N ILE A 282 17.82 -1.24 7.16
CA ILE A 282 17.23 0.09 7.19
C ILE A 282 17.16 0.55 8.66
N GLY A 283 17.54 1.81 8.92
CA GLY A 283 17.63 2.36 10.26
C GLY A 283 19.01 2.25 10.89
N ASP A 284 19.94 1.53 10.26
CA ASP A 284 21.35 1.54 10.65
C ASP A 284 22.02 2.85 10.24
N THR A 285 23.08 3.22 10.94
CA THR A 285 23.87 4.42 10.64
C THR A 285 25.23 4.03 10.08
N ILE A 286 25.55 4.55 8.91
CA ILE A 286 26.94 4.57 8.41
C ILE A 286 27.66 5.73 9.11
N ALA A 287 28.70 5.44 9.86
CA ALA A 287 29.39 6.40 10.69
C ALA A 287 30.91 6.35 10.48
N ASP A 288 31.61 7.27 11.14
CA ASP A 288 33.08 7.33 11.14
C ASP A 288 33.69 6.00 11.58
N PHE A 289 34.86 5.68 11.01
CA PHE A 289 35.52 4.40 11.28
C PHE A 289 36.08 4.30 12.70
N GLU A 290 36.64 5.40 13.24
CA GLU A 290 37.29 5.41 14.55
C GLU A 290 36.32 5.80 15.67
N ASN A 291 35.49 6.83 15.42
CA ASN A 291 34.56 7.38 16.40
C ASN A 291 33.11 7.28 15.89
N PRO A 292 32.55 6.06 15.80
CA PRO A 292 31.22 5.84 15.25
C PRO A 292 30.14 6.34 16.21
N GLU A 293 29.30 7.25 15.71
CA GLU A 293 28.11 7.77 16.40
C GLU A 293 26.85 7.38 15.62
N ALA A 294 25.93 6.67 16.27
CA ALA A 294 24.64 6.32 15.69
C ALA A 294 23.69 7.53 15.68
N LEU A 295 22.92 7.67 14.61
CA LEU A 295 21.76 8.56 14.60
C LEU A 295 20.61 7.94 15.40
N PRO A 296 19.66 8.75 15.92
CA PRO A 296 18.46 8.23 16.55
C PRO A 296 17.74 7.26 15.60
N PRO A 297 17.31 6.08 16.08
CA PRO A 297 16.58 5.14 15.25
C PRO A 297 15.25 5.76 14.80
N LEU A 298 14.87 5.49 13.56
CA LEU A 298 13.54 5.88 13.07
C LEU A 298 12.48 5.13 13.86
N ALA A 299 11.51 5.86 14.39
CA ALA A 299 10.31 5.25 14.97
C ALA A 299 9.52 4.56 13.84
N ILE A 300 9.42 3.24 13.90
CA ILE A 300 8.62 2.46 12.97
C ILE A 300 7.44 1.94 13.76
N ASP A 301 6.23 2.29 13.34
CA ASP A 301 5.03 1.76 13.98
C ASP A 301 5.01 0.23 13.87
N GLU A 302 4.60 -0.42 14.93
CA GLU A 302 4.50 -1.87 15.00
C GLU A 302 3.38 -2.41 14.10
N PRO A 303 3.50 -3.67 13.62
CA PRO A 303 2.42 -4.33 12.91
C PRO A 303 1.15 -4.40 13.75
N THR A 304 0.00 -4.13 13.13
CA THR A 304 -1.33 -4.22 13.77
C THR A 304 -2.11 -5.44 13.34
N MET A 305 -1.73 -6.06 12.23
CA MET A 305 -2.39 -7.22 11.65
C MET A 305 -1.44 -8.38 11.39
N SER A 306 -1.98 -9.59 11.41
CA SER A 306 -1.25 -10.82 11.07
C SER A 306 -2.12 -11.76 10.24
N MET A 307 -1.47 -12.58 9.42
CA MET A 307 -2.08 -13.67 8.66
C MET A 307 -1.25 -14.94 8.77
N LEU A 308 -1.92 -16.07 8.74
CA LEU A 308 -1.27 -17.36 8.58
C LEU A 308 -0.94 -17.58 7.11
N PHE A 309 0.33 -17.84 6.80
CA PHE A 309 0.80 -18.33 5.52
C PHE A 309 1.16 -19.78 5.67
N THR A 310 0.72 -20.63 4.76
CA THR A 310 1.06 -22.07 4.80
C THR A 310 1.26 -22.60 3.37
N ILE A 311 1.94 -23.75 3.25
CA ILE A 311 2.04 -24.44 1.97
C ILE A 311 0.63 -24.81 1.48
N ASN A 312 0.46 -24.89 0.16
CA ASN A 312 -0.79 -25.40 -0.40
C ASN A 312 -0.84 -26.93 -0.21
N ASP A 313 -1.91 -27.43 0.40
CA ASP A 313 -2.21 -28.86 0.57
C ASP A 313 -3.53 -29.27 -0.10
N SER A 314 -4.01 -28.43 -1.04
CA SER A 314 -5.25 -28.70 -1.78
C SER A 314 -5.09 -29.87 -2.76
N PRO A 315 -6.19 -30.48 -3.24
CA PRO A 315 -6.13 -31.49 -4.30
C PRO A 315 -5.51 -30.99 -5.62
N PHE A 316 -5.34 -29.67 -5.78
CA PHE A 316 -4.69 -29.05 -6.95
C PHE A 316 -3.26 -28.59 -6.69
N PHE A 317 -2.67 -28.98 -5.55
CA PHE A 317 -1.30 -28.68 -5.21
C PHE A 317 -0.32 -28.96 -6.35
N GLY A 318 0.54 -27.98 -6.66
CA GLY A 318 1.60 -28.08 -7.66
C GLY A 318 1.16 -28.11 -9.12
N LYS A 319 -0.15 -27.95 -9.42
CA LYS A 319 -0.62 -27.87 -10.80
C LYS A 319 -0.27 -26.56 -11.49
N GLU A 320 -0.24 -25.46 -10.75
CA GLU A 320 -0.14 -24.11 -11.30
C GLU A 320 1.10 -23.37 -10.80
N GLY A 321 1.58 -23.67 -9.59
CA GLY A 321 2.72 -23.01 -8.98
C GLY A 321 4.08 -23.64 -9.35
N LYS A 322 5.10 -22.80 -9.47
CA LYS A 322 6.49 -23.19 -9.71
C LYS A 322 7.25 -23.38 -8.41
N PHE A 323 6.94 -22.57 -7.40
CA PHE A 323 7.55 -22.57 -6.08
C PHE A 323 6.50 -22.95 -5.02
N VAL A 324 6.48 -24.22 -4.62
CA VAL A 324 5.39 -24.82 -3.82
C VAL A 324 5.85 -25.36 -2.47
N THR A 325 7.17 -25.44 -2.23
CA THR A 325 7.70 -26.05 -1.01
C THR A 325 7.89 -25.03 0.12
N SER A 326 7.85 -25.51 1.38
CA SER A 326 8.12 -24.70 2.56
C SER A 326 9.44 -23.93 2.48
N ARG A 327 10.49 -24.56 1.94
CA ARG A 327 11.78 -23.92 1.73
C ARG A 327 11.67 -22.70 0.80
N HIS A 328 11.00 -22.85 -0.34
CA HIS A 328 10.84 -21.75 -1.30
C HIS A 328 10.10 -20.57 -0.66
N ILE A 329 8.99 -20.85 0.06
CA ILE A 329 8.20 -19.82 0.72
C ILE A 329 9.00 -19.13 1.82
N ASN A 330 9.69 -19.91 2.67
CA ASN A 330 10.52 -19.36 3.73
C ASN A 330 11.65 -18.47 3.18
N ASP A 331 12.40 -18.95 2.18
CA ASP A 331 13.49 -18.18 1.57
C ASP A 331 12.97 -16.85 0.97
N ARG A 332 11.75 -16.87 0.38
CA ARG A 332 11.11 -15.67 -0.15
C ARG A 332 10.68 -14.70 0.94
N LEU A 333 10.10 -15.21 2.03
CA LEU A 333 9.72 -14.39 3.18
C LEU A 333 10.93 -13.77 3.87
N GLN A 334 12.05 -14.50 4.00
CA GLN A 334 13.31 -13.94 4.52
C GLN A 334 13.84 -12.80 3.64
N LYS A 335 13.81 -12.96 2.31
CA LYS A 335 14.18 -11.86 1.39
C LYS A 335 13.28 -10.64 1.51
N GLU A 336 12.00 -10.85 1.82
CA GLU A 336 11.09 -9.72 2.05
C GLU A 336 11.42 -8.98 3.34
N LEU A 337 11.76 -9.69 4.42
CA LEU A 337 12.19 -9.08 5.68
C LEU A 337 13.43 -8.19 5.53
N GLU A 338 14.32 -8.52 4.58
CA GLU A 338 15.48 -7.68 4.29
C GLU A 338 15.12 -6.29 3.74
N LYS A 339 13.96 -6.20 3.05
CA LYS A 339 13.51 -4.97 2.37
C LYS A 339 12.42 -4.22 3.15
N ASN A 340 11.66 -4.92 3.98
CA ASN A 340 10.44 -4.41 4.59
C ASN A 340 10.49 -4.50 6.12
N LEU A 341 10.85 -3.39 6.77
CA LEU A 341 10.97 -3.32 8.23
C LEU A 341 9.62 -3.39 8.98
N ALA A 342 8.53 -3.06 8.31
CA ALA A 342 7.19 -3.12 8.90
C ALA A 342 6.63 -4.55 8.91
N LEU A 343 7.33 -5.50 8.26
CA LEU A 343 6.95 -6.89 8.22
C LEU A 343 7.60 -7.66 9.38
N ARG A 344 6.88 -8.62 9.93
CA ARG A 344 7.42 -9.62 10.88
C ARG A 344 6.99 -10.99 10.42
N VAL A 345 7.90 -11.96 10.46
CA VAL A 345 7.63 -13.35 10.11
C VAL A 345 8.12 -14.22 11.26
N ARG A 346 7.27 -15.11 11.74
CA ARG A 346 7.63 -16.12 12.72
C ARG A 346 6.98 -17.46 12.35
N PRO A 347 7.59 -18.60 12.68
CA PRO A 347 6.93 -19.89 12.54
C PRO A 347 5.59 -19.91 13.30
N PHE A 348 4.62 -20.63 12.76
CA PHE A 348 3.35 -20.88 13.45
C PHE A 348 3.51 -22.13 14.31
N GLU A 349 3.44 -21.97 15.63
CA GLU A 349 3.75 -23.03 16.59
C GLU A 349 5.10 -23.69 16.22
N ASP A 350 5.30 -24.92 16.32
CA ASP A 350 6.53 -25.61 15.90
C ASP A 350 6.49 -26.12 14.44
N SER A 351 5.62 -25.52 13.61
CA SER A 351 5.45 -25.92 12.20
C SER A 351 6.59 -25.43 11.31
N THR A 352 7.08 -26.29 10.44
CA THR A 352 8.04 -25.96 9.38
C THR A 352 7.38 -25.46 8.10
N ASP A 353 6.06 -25.62 7.98
CA ASP A 353 5.28 -25.44 6.75
C ASP A 353 4.29 -24.27 6.86
N SER A 354 4.31 -23.56 7.99
CA SER A 354 3.38 -22.46 8.28
C SER A 354 4.07 -21.32 9.02
N TRP A 355 3.69 -20.08 8.68
CA TRP A 355 4.26 -18.85 9.24
C TRP A 355 3.16 -17.86 9.61
N ILE A 356 3.35 -17.17 10.73
CA ILE A 356 2.59 -15.97 11.03
C ILE A 356 3.33 -14.78 10.41
N VAL A 357 2.71 -14.16 9.43
CA VAL A 357 3.21 -12.96 8.75
C VAL A 357 2.42 -11.77 9.27
N SER A 358 3.11 -10.82 9.88
CA SER A 358 2.51 -9.62 10.49
C SER A 358 2.90 -8.37 9.73
N GLY A 359 1.92 -7.50 9.47
CA GLY A 359 2.08 -6.25 8.74
C GLY A 359 1.16 -5.15 9.28
N ARG A 360 1.19 -3.98 8.66
CA ARG A 360 0.41 -2.82 9.11
C ARG A 360 -1.08 -2.92 8.79
N GLY A 361 -1.43 -3.53 7.67
CA GLY A 361 -2.82 -3.65 7.23
C GLY A 361 -3.01 -4.76 6.22
N VAL A 362 -4.27 -4.96 5.80
CA VAL A 362 -4.62 -5.99 4.81
C VAL A 362 -3.97 -5.70 3.46
N LEU A 363 -3.94 -4.43 3.03
CA LEU A 363 -3.33 -4.05 1.76
C LEU A 363 -1.82 -4.35 1.73
N HIS A 364 -1.10 -4.07 2.82
CA HIS A 364 0.33 -4.38 2.92
C HIS A 364 0.59 -5.89 2.73
N LEU A 365 -0.18 -6.74 3.41
CA LEU A 365 -0.04 -8.20 3.29
C LEU A 365 -0.52 -8.72 1.93
N SER A 366 -1.58 -8.15 1.35
CA SER A 366 -2.09 -8.55 0.04
C SER A 366 -1.11 -8.20 -1.10
N VAL A 367 -0.38 -7.10 -1.00
CA VAL A 367 0.68 -6.75 -1.94
C VAL A 367 1.80 -7.80 -1.91
N LEU A 368 2.21 -8.25 -0.72
CA LEU A 368 3.18 -9.33 -0.61
C LEU A 368 2.68 -10.63 -1.25
N ILE A 369 1.45 -11.03 -0.94
CA ILE A 369 0.83 -12.26 -1.50
C ILE A 369 0.75 -12.17 -3.03
N GLU A 370 0.28 -11.04 -3.57
CA GLU A 370 0.14 -10.84 -5.01
C GLU A 370 1.51 -10.82 -5.72
N THR A 371 2.52 -10.22 -5.09
CA THR A 371 3.90 -10.25 -5.61
C THR A 371 4.42 -11.69 -5.66
N MET A 372 4.25 -12.46 -4.60
CA MET A 372 4.63 -13.87 -4.57
C MET A 372 3.88 -14.68 -5.64
N ARG A 373 2.58 -14.42 -5.81
CA ARG A 373 1.76 -15.05 -6.85
C ARG A 373 2.34 -14.83 -8.25
N ARG A 374 2.70 -13.58 -8.60
CA ARG A 374 3.29 -13.21 -9.90
C ARG A 374 4.70 -13.76 -10.09
N GLU A 375 5.45 -13.95 -9.02
CA GLU A 375 6.76 -14.60 -9.06
C GLU A 375 6.65 -16.12 -9.27
N GLY A 376 5.43 -16.70 -9.24
CA GLY A 376 5.17 -18.12 -9.49
C GLY A 376 5.06 -18.99 -8.24
N TYR A 377 4.86 -18.37 -7.07
CA TYR A 377 4.61 -19.09 -5.82
C TYR A 377 3.17 -19.58 -5.73
N GLU A 378 3.00 -20.71 -5.05
CA GLU A 378 1.71 -21.28 -4.68
C GLU A 378 1.66 -21.48 -3.18
N LEU A 379 0.67 -20.91 -2.51
CA LEU A 379 0.53 -20.94 -1.06
C LEU A 379 -0.94 -20.81 -0.65
N GLN A 380 -1.21 -21.01 0.63
CA GLN A 380 -2.49 -20.72 1.24
C GLN A 380 -2.34 -19.66 2.31
N VAL A 381 -3.37 -18.84 2.47
CA VAL A 381 -3.40 -17.80 3.49
C VAL A 381 -4.69 -17.86 4.29
N GLY A 382 -4.58 -17.66 5.59
CA GLY A 382 -5.70 -17.61 6.51
C GLY A 382 -6.33 -16.23 6.61
N GLN A 383 -7.42 -16.15 7.36
CA GLN A 383 -8.12 -14.89 7.62
C GLN A 383 -7.20 -13.86 8.31
N PRO A 384 -7.24 -12.58 7.89
CA PRO A 384 -6.56 -11.50 8.60
C PRO A 384 -7.04 -11.37 10.05
N GLN A 385 -6.10 -11.31 10.96
CA GLN A 385 -6.35 -11.16 12.40
C GLN A 385 -5.62 -9.94 12.94
N VAL A 386 -6.24 -9.20 13.84
CA VAL A 386 -5.59 -8.10 14.55
C VAL A 386 -4.66 -8.63 15.63
N ILE A 387 -3.58 -7.91 15.87
CA ILE A 387 -2.63 -8.24 16.94
C ILE A 387 -3.11 -7.58 18.22
N TYR A 388 -3.46 -8.41 19.21
CA TYR A 388 -3.84 -7.95 20.53
C TYR A 388 -2.60 -7.73 21.39
N LYS A 389 -2.69 -6.76 22.31
CA LYS A 389 -1.69 -6.55 23.38
C LYS A 389 -2.35 -6.74 24.74
N GLU A 390 -1.60 -7.26 25.67
CA GLU A 390 -1.99 -7.30 27.08
C GLU A 390 -1.30 -6.13 27.78
N ILE A 391 -2.09 -5.19 28.31
CA ILE A 391 -1.60 -4.03 29.04
C ILE A 391 -2.31 -4.05 30.40
N ASP A 392 -1.54 -4.11 31.48
CA ASP A 392 -2.04 -4.20 32.86
C ASP A 392 -3.02 -5.38 33.09
N GLY A 393 -2.79 -6.53 32.41
CA GLY A 393 -3.64 -7.71 32.50
C GLY A 393 -4.97 -7.60 31.74
N ILE A 394 -5.16 -6.53 30.96
CA ILE A 394 -6.35 -6.31 30.14
C ILE A 394 -5.98 -6.47 28.67
N LYS A 395 -6.80 -7.24 27.92
CA LYS A 395 -6.66 -7.39 26.49
C LYS A 395 -7.00 -6.08 25.78
N HIS A 396 -6.04 -5.55 24.99
CA HIS A 396 -6.20 -4.36 24.16
C HIS A 396 -6.18 -4.72 22.67
N GLU A 397 -6.92 -3.95 21.89
CA GLU A 397 -6.98 -4.05 20.44
C GLU A 397 -6.55 -2.73 19.78
N PRO A 398 -5.96 -2.78 18.55
CA PRO A 398 -5.61 -1.57 17.84
C PRO A 398 -6.86 -0.83 17.37
N ILE A 399 -6.90 0.48 17.65
CA ILE A 399 -7.95 1.41 17.23
C ILE A 399 -7.40 2.28 16.11
N GLU A 400 -8.22 2.52 15.12
CA GLU A 400 -7.93 3.36 13.99
C GLU A 400 -8.89 4.54 13.92
N GLU A 401 -8.40 5.67 13.52
CA GLU A 401 -9.18 6.82 13.10
C GLU A 401 -9.62 6.58 11.65
N LEU A 402 -10.91 6.41 11.45
CA LEU A 402 -11.54 6.16 10.17
C LEU A 402 -12.22 7.43 9.67
N THR A 403 -11.88 7.88 8.47
CA THR A 403 -12.54 8.99 7.79
C THR A 403 -13.32 8.48 6.59
N ILE A 404 -14.59 8.81 6.50
CA ILE A 404 -15.46 8.53 5.35
C ILE A 404 -15.96 9.85 4.79
N ASN A 405 -15.63 10.13 3.53
CA ASN A 405 -16.17 11.26 2.76
C ASN A 405 -17.20 10.73 1.77
N VAL A 406 -18.44 11.22 1.84
CA VAL A 406 -19.57 10.67 1.09
C VAL A 406 -20.62 11.75 0.82
N PRO A 407 -21.41 11.68 -0.30
CA PRO A 407 -22.58 12.52 -0.48
C PRO A 407 -23.54 12.44 0.70
N GLU A 408 -24.16 13.58 1.08
CA GLU A 408 -25.01 13.69 2.28
C GLU A 408 -26.13 12.64 2.36
N GLU A 409 -26.68 12.23 1.22
CA GLU A 409 -27.75 11.24 1.13
C GLU A 409 -27.34 9.84 1.65
N PHE A 410 -26.05 9.50 1.62
CA PHE A 410 -25.53 8.22 2.11
C PHE A 410 -24.99 8.29 3.54
N ALA A 411 -24.86 9.49 4.16
CA ALA A 411 -24.23 9.67 5.46
C ALA A 411 -24.83 8.80 6.56
N SER A 412 -26.17 8.79 6.69
CA SER A 412 -26.87 8.00 7.71
C SER A 412 -26.58 6.50 7.58
N LYS A 413 -26.44 5.99 6.34
CA LYS A 413 -26.15 4.59 6.07
C LYS A 413 -24.72 4.24 6.46
N MET A 414 -23.77 5.16 6.25
CA MET A 414 -22.38 4.98 6.67
C MET A 414 -22.29 4.95 8.19
N ILE A 415 -22.95 5.85 8.88
CA ILE A 415 -22.98 5.90 10.36
C ILE A 415 -23.52 4.60 10.93
N ASP A 416 -24.68 4.10 10.44
CA ASP A 416 -25.25 2.83 10.89
C ASP A 416 -24.28 1.66 10.67
N MET A 417 -23.64 1.59 9.50
CA MET A 417 -22.73 0.52 9.15
C MET A 417 -21.47 0.48 10.05
N VAL A 418 -20.89 1.63 10.35
CA VAL A 418 -19.71 1.74 11.22
C VAL A 418 -20.09 1.49 12.68
N THR A 419 -21.22 2.01 13.16
CA THR A 419 -21.70 1.82 14.52
C THR A 419 -22.00 0.34 14.82
N ARG A 420 -22.58 -0.41 13.87
CA ARG A 420 -22.77 -1.87 14.01
C ARG A 420 -21.46 -2.62 14.19
N ARG A 421 -20.37 -2.08 13.70
CA ARG A 421 -18.99 -2.60 13.88
C ARG A 421 -18.28 -1.99 15.09
N LYS A 422 -19.05 -1.37 16.01
CA LYS A 422 -18.57 -0.73 17.23
C LYS A 422 -17.60 0.44 17.00
N GLY A 423 -17.73 1.12 15.87
CA GLY A 423 -17.09 2.40 15.63
C GLY A 423 -17.86 3.53 16.33
N GLU A 424 -17.14 4.45 16.91
CA GLU A 424 -17.64 5.62 17.63
C GLU A 424 -17.40 6.86 16.79
N MET A 425 -18.46 7.60 16.42
CA MET A 425 -18.33 8.82 15.63
C MET A 425 -17.69 9.92 16.49
N THR A 426 -16.64 10.54 15.98
CA THR A 426 -15.89 11.60 16.65
C THR A 426 -16.23 12.98 16.08
N SER A 427 -16.41 13.09 14.77
CA SER A 427 -16.82 14.32 14.12
C SER A 427 -17.66 14.10 12.86
N MET A 428 -18.40 15.12 12.45
CA MET A 428 -19.16 15.15 11.20
C MET A 428 -19.19 16.58 10.68
N GLU A 429 -18.62 16.81 9.50
CA GLU A 429 -18.51 18.12 8.88
C GLU A 429 -19.08 18.09 7.46
N SER A 430 -19.98 19.02 7.16
CA SER A 430 -20.54 19.18 5.81
C SER A 430 -19.63 20.07 4.96
N GLN A 431 -19.28 19.60 3.76
CA GLN A 431 -18.48 20.31 2.77
C GLN A 431 -19.23 20.34 1.44
N GLY A 432 -20.06 21.37 1.26
CA GLY A 432 -20.92 21.49 0.08
C GLY A 432 -21.99 20.40 0.04
N ASP A 433 -21.96 19.54 -0.98
CA ASP A 433 -22.86 18.40 -1.18
C ASP A 433 -22.35 17.09 -0.56
N ARG A 434 -21.17 17.12 0.06
CA ARG A 434 -20.54 15.97 0.70
C ARG A 434 -20.37 16.18 2.20
N VAL A 435 -20.27 15.07 2.91
CA VAL A 435 -20.06 15.06 4.36
C VAL A 435 -18.80 14.25 4.66
N ASN A 436 -17.96 14.82 5.52
CA ASN A 436 -16.80 14.15 6.08
C ASN A 436 -17.15 13.64 7.47
N ILE A 437 -17.07 12.32 7.68
CA ILE A 437 -17.44 11.67 8.94
C ILE A 437 -16.21 10.96 9.50
N GLU A 438 -15.83 11.27 10.74
CA GLU A 438 -14.70 10.65 11.41
C GLU A 438 -15.19 9.71 12.51
N PHE A 439 -14.50 8.58 12.68
CA PHE A 439 -14.80 7.55 13.67
C PHE A 439 -13.54 7.01 14.32
N ASP A 440 -13.64 6.60 15.57
CA ASP A 440 -12.71 5.70 16.21
C ASP A 440 -13.25 4.27 16.14
N ILE A 441 -12.57 3.38 15.43
CA ILE A 441 -12.99 2.00 15.19
C ILE A 441 -11.83 1.03 15.38
N SER A 442 -12.11 -0.18 15.87
CA SER A 442 -11.06 -1.21 15.93
C SER A 442 -10.63 -1.65 14.53
N SER A 443 -9.33 -1.94 14.35
CA SER A 443 -8.80 -2.43 13.05
C SER A 443 -9.56 -3.66 12.54
N ARG A 444 -10.04 -4.54 13.43
CA ARG A 444 -10.89 -5.68 13.02
C ARG A 444 -12.27 -5.25 12.52
N GLY A 445 -12.80 -4.09 12.91
CA GLY A 445 -14.04 -3.52 12.40
C GLY A 445 -13.89 -2.96 10.98
N ILE A 446 -12.68 -2.60 10.57
CA ILE A 446 -12.38 -2.08 9.22
C ILE A 446 -12.33 -3.20 8.18
N ILE A 447 -11.92 -4.43 8.58
CA ILE A 447 -11.84 -5.56 7.66
C ILE A 447 -13.18 -5.78 6.96
N GLY A 448 -13.21 -5.72 5.62
CA GLY A 448 -14.42 -5.83 4.80
C GLY A 448 -15.37 -4.63 4.86
N LEU A 449 -15.01 -3.55 5.55
CA LEU A 449 -15.85 -2.34 5.61
C LEU A 449 -15.80 -1.57 4.28
N ARG A 450 -14.63 -1.48 3.64
CA ARG A 450 -14.43 -0.71 2.42
C ARG A 450 -15.37 -1.16 1.29
N THR A 451 -15.43 -2.46 1.02
CA THR A 451 -16.33 -3.04 0.00
C THR A 451 -17.79 -2.72 0.30
N ASN A 452 -18.19 -2.82 1.57
CA ASN A 452 -19.55 -2.51 1.98
C ASN A 452 -19.88 -1.02 1.83
N VAL A 453 -18.96 -0.14 2.22
CA VAL A 453 -19.08 1.33 2.09
C VAL A 453 -19.22 1.72 0.62
N LEU A 454 -18.34 1.21 -0.26
CA LEU A 454 -18.38 1.48 -1.71
C LEU A 454 -19.70 0.99 -2.33
N THR A 455 -20.12 -0.25 -2.01
CA THR A 455 -21.39 -0.79 -2.51
C THR A 455 -22.58 0.04 -2.03
N ALA A 456 -22.58 0.45 -0.77
CA ALA A 456 -23.66 1.19 -0.13
C ALA A 456 -23.81 2.63 -0.64
N SER A 457 -22.70 3.23 -1.09
CA SER A 457 -22.61 4.57 -1.67
C SER A 457 -22.55 4.58 -3.20
N GLN A 458 -22.81 3.46 -3.86
CA GLN A 458 -22.74 3.33 -5.32
C GLN A 458 -21.35 3.67 -5.92
N GLY A 459 -20.30 3.49 -5.12
CA GLY A 459 -18.93 3.81 -5.51
C GLY A 459 -18.47 5.23 -5.16
N GLU A 460 -19.34 6.08 -4.63
CA GLU A 460 -19.03 7.49 -4.41
C GLU A 460 -18.31 7.80 -3.09
N ALA A 461 -18.28 6.85 -2.15
CA ALA A 461 -17.60 7.08 -0.87
C ALA A 461 -16.08 6.98 -1.03
N ILE A 462 -15.38 7.86 -0.34
CA ILE A 462 -13.93 7.83 -0.16
C ILE A 462 -13.66 7.48 1.29
N MET A 463 -12.89 6.41 1.51
CA MET A 463 -12.58 5.91 2.84
C MET A 463 -11.07 5.89 3.07
N ALA A 464 -10.64 6.44 4.20
CA ALA A 464 -9.28 6.39 4.69
C ALA A 464 -9.26 6.03 6.16
N HIS A 465 -8.22 5.37 6.62
CA HIS A 465 -8.05 5.01 8.03
C HIS A 465 -6.58 5.05 8.41
N ARG A 466 -6.28 5.30 9.68
CA ARG A 466 -4.94 5.28 10.24
C ARG A 466 -4.94 4.74 11.66
N PHE A 467 -3.85 4.06 12.03
CA PHE A 467 -3.65 3.63 13.42
C PHE A 467 -3.60 4.84 14.35
N LYS A 468 -4.33 4.77 15.48
CA LYS A 468 -4.39 5.78 16.53
C LYS A 468 -3.67 5.30 17.78
N GLU A 469 -4.17 4.27 18.42
CA GLU A 469 -3.67 3.74 19.68
C GLU A 469 -4.22 2.34 19.98
N TYR A 470 -3.78 1.74 21.08
CA TYR A 470 -4.38 0.53 21.62
C TYR A 470 -5.39 0.88 22.71
N GLN A 471 -6.63 0.34 22.63
CA GLN A 471 -7.67 0.50 23.63
C GLN A 471 -8.19 -0.87 24.12
N PRO A 472 -8.83 -0.94 25.28
CA PRO A 472 -9.45 -2.18 25.77
C PRO A 472 -10.39 -2.80 24.73
N PHE A 473 -10.40 -4.13 24.68
CA PHE A 473 -11.21 -4.89 23.72
C PHE A 473 -12.70 -4.56 23.82
N LYS A 474 -13.30 -4.09 22.73
CA LYS A 474 -14.70 -3.61 22.66
C LYS A 474 -15.75 -4.73 22.48
N GLY A 475 -15.38 -6.01 22.66
CA GLY A 475 -16.29 -7.16 22.51
C GLY A 475 -16.39 -7.64 21.05
N GLU A 476 -17.15 -8.71 20.79
CA GLU A 476 -17.22 -9.37 19.48
C GLU A 476 -17.91 -8.50 18.42
N ILE A 477 -17.45 -8.64 17.17
CA ILE A 477 -18.00 -8.00 15.96
C ILE A 477 -18.36 -9.10 14.96
N THR A 478 -19.60 -9.12 14.51
CA THR A 478 -20.04 -10.03 13.44
C THR A 478 -19.64 -9.47 12.08
N ARG A 479 -18.76 -10.16 11.35
CA ARG A 479 -18.28 -9.72 10.03
C ARG A 479 -19.15 -10.24 8.89
N ARG A 480 -19.29 -11.56 8.80
CA ARG A 480 -20.05 -12.26 7.76
C ARG A 480 -21.13 -13.14 8.40
N VAL A 481 -22.37 -12.87 8.04
CA VAL A 481 -23.53 -13.64 8.53
C VAL A 481 -23.75 -14.89 7.67
N ASN A 482 -23.63 -14.75 6.35
CA ASN A 482 -23.98 -15.80 5.39
C ASN A 482 -23.00 -17.00 5.42
N GLY A 483 -23.52 -18.19 5.19
CA GLY A 483 -22.75 -19.42 5.05
C GLY A 483 -22.03 -19.54 3.71
N SER A 484 -21.22 -20.60 3.57
CA SER A 484 -20.51 -20.94 2.34
C SER A 484 -21.23 -22.03 1.56
N MET A 485 -21.26 -21.96 0.24
CA MET A 485 -21.59 -23.09 -0.63
C MET A 485 -20.32 -23.89 -0.92
N ILE A 486 -20.29 -25.15 -0.50
CA ILE A 486 -19.08 -25.99 -0.46
C ILE A 486 -19.25 -27.15 -1.42
N VAL A 487 -18.23 -27.40 -2.24
CA VAL A 487 -18.24 -28.51 -3.21
C VAL A 487 -18.15 -29.86 -2.50
N MET A 488 -19.03 -30.79 -2.92
CA MET A 488 -19.13 -32.15 -2.39
C MET A 488 -18.04 -33.08 -2.94
N GLU A 489 -17.73 -32.98 -4.23
CA GLU A 489 -16.81 -33.88 -4.92
C GLU A 489 -15.98 -33.16 -5.99
N THR A 490 -14.77 -33.66 -6.26
CA THR A 490 -13.88 -33.11 -7.27
C THR A 490 -14.38 -33.40 -8.69
N GLY A 491 -14.34 -32.41 -9.58
CA GLY A 491 -14.74 -32.56 -10.98
C GLY A 491 -14.86 -31.22 -11.67
N THR A 492 -15.59 -31.20 -12.78
CA THR A 492 -15.89 -29.98 -13.55
C THR A 492 -17.28 -29.46 -13.21
N ALA A 493 -17.43 -28.15 -13.02
CA ALA A 493 -18.72 -27.52 -12.78
C ALA A 493 -19.58 -27.49 -14.06
N TYR A 494 -20.82 -27.96 -13.99
CA TYR A 494 -21.73 -27.98 -15.13
C TYR A 494 -22.80 -26.88 -15.01
N ALA A 495 -23.09 -26.22 -16.14
CA ALA A 495 -24.13 -25.19 -16.25
C ALA A 495 -25.49 -25.66 -15.70
N TYR A 496 -25.86 -26.90 -15.95
CA TYR A 496 -27.10 -27.51 -15.45
C TYR A 496 -27.20 -27.53 -13.92
N SER A 497 -26.07 -27.84 -13.24
CA SER A 497 -26.05 -27.86 -11.78
C SER A 497 -26.06 -26.47 -11.19
N LEU A 498 -25.29 -25.53 -11.78
CA LEU A 498 -25.27 -24.14 -11.35
C LEU A 498 -26.62 -23.47 -11.50
N ASP A 499 -27.31 -23.65 -12.65
CA ASP A 499 -28.63 -23.12 -12.91
C ASP A 499 -29.67 -23.57 -11.86
N LYS A 500 -29.64 -24.84 -11.43
CA LYS A 500 -30.51 -25.35 -10.38
C LYS A 500 -30.19 -24.89 -8.96
N LEU A 501 -28.99 -24.47 -8.73
CA LEU A 501 -28.50 -24.10 -7.39
C LEU A 501 -28.40 -22.60 -7.20
N GLN A 502 -28.55 -21.77 -8.25
CA GLN A 502 -28.40 -20.32 -8.18
C GLN A 502 -29.41 -19.62 -7.24
N ASP A 503 -30.57 -20.21 -6.99
CA ASP A 503 -31.54 -19.71 -6.01
C ASP A 503 -31.07 -19.90 -4.56
N ARG A 504 -30.01 -20.71 -4.33
CA ARG A 504 -29.43 -20.97 -3.02
C ARG A 504 -28.37 -19.94 -2.61
N GLY A 505 -27.85 -19.16 -3.59
CA GLY A 505 -26.81 -18.20 -3.30
C GLY A 505 -26.12 -17.65 -4.55
N LYS A 506 -25.04 -16.91 -4.33
CA LYS A 506 -24.21 -16.32 -5.39
C LYS A 506 -22.99 -17.20 -5.63
N PHE A 507 -22.69 -17.50 -6.89
CA PHE A 507 -21.51 -18.30 -7.25
C PHE A 507 -20.26 -17.45 -7.51
N PHE A 508 -19.10 -18.05 -7.23
CA PHE A 508 -17.76 -17.53 -7.52
C PHE A 508 -17.07 -18.27 -8.66
N ILE A 509 -17.75 -19.24 -9.28
CA ILE A 509 -17.25 -20.08 -10.37
C ILE A 509 -18.18 -20.01 -11.58
N ASP A 510 -17.58 -20.25 -12.75
CA ASP A 510 -18.31 -20.39 -14.02
C ASP A 510 -18.47 -21.86 -14.42
N PRO A 511 -19.43 -22.17 -15.31
CA PRO A 511 -19.50 -23.49 -15.94
C PRO A 511 -18.19 -23.83 -16.68
N GLY A 512 -17.73 -25.07 -16.51
CA GLY A 512 -16.48 -25.56 -17.11
C GLY A 512 -15.25 -25.44 -16.24
N GLU A 513 -15.32 -24.73 -15.10
CA GLU A 513 -14.20 -24.65 -14.16
C GLU A 513 -14.02 -25.98 -13.40
N GLU A 514 -12.75 -26.37 -13.18
CA GLU A 514 -12.41 -27.49 -12.31
C GLU A 514 -12.56 -27.08 -10.85
N VAL A 515 -13.18 -27.93 -10.06
CA VAL A 515 -13.40 -27.73 -8.62
C VAL A 515 -13.00 -28.99 -7.85
N TYR A 516 -12.73 -28.84 -6.57
CA TYR A 516 -12.42 -29.95 -5.68
C TYR A 516 -13.30 -29.95 -4.42
N TYR A 517 -13.44 -31.11 -3.79
CA TYR A 517 -14.22 -31.25 -2.56
C TYR A 517 -13.67 -30.33 -1.45
N GLY A 518 -14.58 -29.68 -0.71
CA GLY A 518 -14.20 -28.72 0.32
C GLY A 518 -13.89 -27.31 -0.20
N GLN A 519 -13.84 -27.07 -1.53
CA GLN A 519 -13.72 -25.75 -2.12
C GLN A 519 -15.01 -24.94 -1.86
N VAL A 520 -14.85 -23.67 -1.49
CA VAL A 520 -15.94 -22.69 -1.36
C VAL A 520 -16.17 -22.05 -2.73
N VAL A 521 -17.33 -22.31 -3.32
CA VAL A 521 -17.68 -21.88 -4.68
C VAL A 521 -18.82 -20.88 -4.72
N GLY A 522 -19.31 -20.44 -3.57
CA GLY A 522 -20.35 -19.43 -3.51
C GLY A 522 -20.74 -19.06 -2.08
N GLU A 523 -21.55 -18.01 -1.98
CA GLU A 523 -22.17 -17.53 -0.75
C GLU A 523 -23.59 -18.05 -0.65
N HIS A 524 -23.93 -18.69 0.47
CA HIS A 524 -25.28 -19.18 0.74
C HIS A 524 -26.19 -18.02 1.19
N VAL A 525 -27.48 -18.07 0.86
CA VAL A 525 -28.45 -17.04 1.33
C VAL A 525 -28.74 -17.11 2.83
N HIS A 526 -28.45 -18.24 3.48
CA HIS A 526 -28.62 -18.43 4.91
C HIS A 526 -27.28 -18.42 5.64
N ASP A 527 -27.30 -18.38 6.96
CA ASP A 527 -26.13 -18.32 7.85
C ASP A 527 -25.34 -19.62 7.94
N ASN A 528 -25.96 -20.76 7.59
CA ASN A 528 -25.33 -22.07 7.62
C ASN A 528 -24.63 -22.44 6.30
N ASP A 529 -23.56 -23.20 6.41
CA ASP A 529 -22.85 -23.74 5.25
C ASP A 529 -23.69 -24.81 4.53
N LEU A 530 -23.66 -24.77 3.20
CA LEU A 530 -24.38 -25.70 2.34
C LEU A 530 -23.41 -26.50 1.47
N VAL A 531 -23.39 -27.82 1.64
CA VAL A 531 -22.62 -28.71 0.76
C VAL A 531 -23.45 -29.02 -0.50
N ILE A 532 -22.88 -28.74 -1.66
CA ILE A 532 -23.53 -28.82 -2.96
C ILE A 532 -22.75 -29.68 -3.95
N ASN A 533 -23.46 -30.28 -4.89
CA ASN A 533 -22.85 -31.00 -6.00
C ASN A 533 -23.00 -30.18 -7.29
N VAL A 534 -21.91 -29.55 -7.74
CA VAL A 534 -21.87 -28.77 -8.98
C VAL A 534 -21.36 -29.56 -10.19
N THR A 535 -20.96 -30.83 -9.97
CA THR A 535 -20.36 -31.69 -11.00
C THR A 535 -21.36 -32.62 -11.69
N LYS A 536 -22.65 -32.47 -11.39
CA LYS A 536 -23.71 -33.27 -12.05
C LYS A 536 -24.05 -32.74 -13.42
N ALA A 537 -23.79 -33.55 -14.45
CA ALA A 537 -24.26 -33.28 -15.79
C ALA A 537 -25.77 -33.60 -15.93
N LYS A 538 -26.43 -32.96 -16.90
CA LYS A 538 -27.82 -33.31 -17.28
C LYS A 538 -27.83 -34.74 -17.79
N GLN A 539 -28.57 -35.62 -17.13
CA GLN A 539 -28.74 -36.99 -17.65
C GLN A 539 -29.61 -36.94 -18.93
N LEU A 540 -29.08 -37.54 -19.98
CA LEU A 540 -29.82 -37.71 -21.22
C LEU A 540 -30.93 -38.76 -21.01
N THR A 541 -32.19 -38.35 -20.97
CA THR A 541 -33.35 -39.27 -20.98
C THR A 541 -33.81 -39.49 -22.41
N ASN A 542 -34.10 -40.76 -22.78
CA ASN A 542 -34.54 -41.14 -24.13
C ASN A 542 -35.92 -40.62 -24.53
N VAL A 543 -36.63 -39.90 -23.66
CA VAL A 543 -37.95 -39.32 -23.95
C VAL A 543 -37.77 -37.81 -24.12
N ARG A 544 -37.59 -37.38 -25.37
CA ARG A 544 -37.62 -35.96 -25.73
C ARG A 544 -38.94 -35.62 -26.41
N ALA A 545 -39.75 -34.76 -25.80
CA ALA A 545 -40.67 -33.93 -26.52
C ALA A 545 -39.83 -32.90 -27.32
N SER A 546 -39.92 -32.99 -28.66
CA SER A 546 -39.26 -32.04 -29.57
C SER A 546 -39.83 -30.64 -29.32
N GLY A 547 -39.09 -29.77 -28.68
CA GLY A 547 -39.47 -28.36 -28.61
C GLY A 547 -38.99 -27.50 -27.43
N SER A 548 -38.51 -28.05 -26.34
CA SER A 548 -38.07 -27.22 -25.21
C SER A 548 -36.76 -27.70 -24.59
N ASP A 549 -35.65 -27.44 -25.26
CA ASP A 549 -34.35 -27.40 -24.60
C ASP A 549 -34.26 -26.04 -23.91
N ASP A 550 -34.74 -25.94 -22.67
CA ASP A 550 -34.45 -24.79 -21.82
C ASP A 550 -32.92 -24.70 -21.67
N LYS A 551 -32.35 -23.71 -22.35
CA LYS A 551 -30.93 -23.40 -22.19
C LYS A 551 -30.73 -22.95 -20.74
N ALA A 552 -29.83 -23.63 -19.99
CA ALA A 552 -29.48 -23.23 -18.65
C ALA A 552 -29.04 -21.75 -18.66
N ARG A 553 -29.71 -20.93 -17.86
CA ARG A 553 -29.39 -19.51 -17.69
C ARG A 553 -28.64 -19.33 -16.40
N VAL A 554 -27.33 -19.43 -16.47
CA VAL A 554 -26.47 -19.21 -15.30
C VAL A 554 -26.20 -17.71 -15.15
N ILE A 555 -26.41 -17.20 -13.95
CA ILE A 555 -26.05 -15.83 -13.57
C ILE A 555 -24.50 -15.74 -13.56
N PRO A 556 -23.89 -14.67 -14.13
CA PRO A 556 -22.45 -14.48 -14.10
C PRO A 556 -21.89 -14.59 -12.68
N LYS A 557 -20.72 -15.20 -12.54
CA LYS A 557 -20.05 -15.32 -11.25
C LYS A 557 -19.70 -13.97 -10.65
N THR A 558 -19.68 -13.90 -9.32
CA THR A 558 -19.07 -12.77 -8.60
C THR A 558 -17.56 -12.94 -8.67
N ILE A 559 -16.87 -11.99 -9.32
CA ILE A 559 -15.41 -11.94 -9.36
C ILE A 559 -14.95 -11.19 -8.11
N MET A 560 -14.00 -11.76 -7.38
CA MET A 560 -13.43 -11.16 -6.18
C MET A 560 -11.93 -10.95 -6.37
N SER A 561 -11.46 -9.78 -5.97
CA SER A 561 -10.03 -9.50 -5.84
C SER A 561 -9.41 -10.30 -4.69
N LEU A 562 -8.07 -10.31 -4.59
CA LEU A 562 -7.40 -10.97 -3.47
C LEU A 562 -7.83 -10.38 -2.12
N GLU A 563 -7.90 -9.06 -2.03
CA GLU A 563 -8.34 -8.36 -0.82
C GLU A 563 -9.77 -8.77 -0.44
N GLU A 564 -10.68 -8.80 -1.40
CA GLU A 564 -12.06 -9.23 -1.15
C GLU A 564 -12.14 -10.68 -0.70
N CYS A 565 -11.33 -11.58 -1.27
CA CYS A 565 -11.25 -12.97 -0.80
C CYS A 565 -10.75 -13.05 0.64
N LEU A 566 -9.69 -12.30 0.99
CA LEU A 566 -9.11 -12.27 2.34
C LEU A 566 -10.08 -11.71 3.39
N GLU A 567 -10.86 -10.70 3.01
CA GLU A 567 -11.88 -10.10 3.86
C GLU A 567 -13.13 -10.98 4.02
N TYR A 568 -13.41 -11.79 2.99
CA TYR A 568 -14.61 -12.64 2.91
C TYR A 568 -14.48 -13.92 3.72
N ILE A 569 -13.32 -14.60 3.73
CA ILE A 569 -13.14 -15.90 4.39
C ILE A 569 -13.40 -15.85 5.89
N LYS A 570 -13.90 -16.97 6.43
CA LYS A 570 -14.08 -17.21 7.87
C LYS A 570 -12.82 -17.84 8.48
N ALA A 571 -12.77 -17.93 9.80
CA ALA A 571 -11.65 -18.51 10.54
C ALA A 571 -11.37 -19.99 10.19
N ASP A 572 -12.37 -20.71 9.67
CA ASP A 572 -12.28 -22.11 9.22
C ASP A 572 -12.03 -22.24 7.70
N GLU A 573 -11.63 -21.13 7.03
CA GLU A 573 -11.41 -21.05 5.60
C GLU A 573 -10.02 -20.51 5.27
N TYR A 574 -9.45 -20.96 4.13
CA TYR A 574 -8.24 -20.44 3.52
C TYR A 574 -8.51 -19.87 2.13
N VAL A 575 -7.69 -18.94 1.70
CA VAL A 575 -7.52 -18.58 0.29
C VAL A 575 -6.32 -19.33 -0.25
N GLU A 576 -6.53 -20.21 -1.21
CA GLU A 576 -5.51 -20.82 -2.04
C GLU A 576 -5.11 -19.83 -3.12
N VAL A 577 -3.84 -19.45 -3.13
CA VAL A 577 -3.26 -18.47 -4.06
C VAL A 577 -2.27 -19.16 -4.96
N THR A 578 -2.53 -19.12 -6.27
CA THR A 578 -1.64 -19.68 -7.30
C THR A 578 -1.36 -18.63 -8.37
N PRO A 579 -0.37 -18.81 -9.23
CA PRO A 579 -0.09 -17.88 -10.33
C PRO A 579 -1.28 -17.64 -11.26
N VAL A 580 -2.17 -18.62 -11.40
CA VAL A 580 -3.31 -18.59 -12.34
C VAL A 580 -4.63 -18.27 -11.64
N ASN A 581 -4.88 -18.87 -10.48
CA ASN A 581 -6.18 -18.84 -9.82
C ASN A 581 -6.09 -18.43 -8.34
N MET A 582 -7.18 -17.89 -7.82
CA MET A 582 -7.46 -17.72 -6.41
C MET A 582 -8.72 -18.52 -6.07
N ARG A 583 -8.64 -19.40 -5.09
CA ARG A 583 -9.75 -20.26 -4.67
C ARG A 583 -9.91 -20.19 -3.16
N MET A 584 -11.14 -20.06 -2.70
CA MET A 584 -11.47 -20.17 -1.28
C MET A 584 -11.79 -21.63 -0.96
N ARG A 585 -11.38 -22.10 0.22
CA ARG A 585 -11.63 -23.48 0.65
C ARG A 585 -11.80 -23.58 2.16
N LYS A 586 -12.43 -24.66 2.61
CA LYS A 586 -12.42 -25.03 4.03
C LYS A 586 -11.04 -25.54 4.43
N ILE A 587 -10.62 -25.28 5.68
CA ILE A 587 -9.38 -25.85 6.25
C ILE A 587 -9.48 -27.37 6.26
N ILE A 588 -10.56 -27.90 6.82
CA ILE A 588 -10.88 -29.34 6.77
C ILE A 588 -11.71 -29.60 5.53
N LEU A 589 -11.12 -30.26 4.54
CA LEU A 589 -11.81 -30.49 3.25
C LEU A 589 -12.93 -31.50 3.33
N ASP A 590 -12.76 -32.59 4.08
CA ASP A 590 -13.79 -33.64 4.21
C ASP A 590 -14.99 -33.16 5.03
N HIS A 591 -16.20 -33.39 4.51
CA HIS A 591 -17.43 -32.98 5.15
C HIS A 591 -17.71 -33.69 6.48
N ASN A 592 -17.38 -34.99 6.58
CA ASN A 592 -17.62 -35.76 7.78
C ASN A 592 -16.66 -35.36 8.89
N ASP A 593 -15.41 -35.06 8.53
CA ASP A 593 -14.40 -34.60 9.47
C ASP A 593 -14.74 -33.18 10.01
N ARG A 594 -15.26 -32.28 9.15
CA ARG A 594 -15.82 -30.98 9.61
C ARG A 594 -16.96 -31.17 10.61
N LYS A 595 -17.87 -32.14 10.35
CA LYS A 595 -18.97 -32.42 11.28
C LYS A 595 -18.50 -32.96 12.63
N ARG A 596 -17.41 -33.74 12.64
CA ARG A 596 -16.79 -34.23 13.89
C ARG A 596 -16.13 -33.10 14.65
N ALA A 597 -15.30 -32.30 13.99
CA ALA A 597 -14.63 -31.16 14.59
C ALA A 597 -15.58 -30.08 15.18
N ASN A 598 -16.80 -29.96 14.67
CA ASN A 598 -17.82 -29.05 15.20
C ASN A 598 -18.64 -29.64 16.35
N LYS A 599 -18.40 -30.91 16.76
CA LYS A 599 -19.10 -31.54 17.89
C LYS A 599 -18.24 -31.57 19.16
N ASP A 600 -16.95 -31.45 19.01
CA ASP A 600 -15.97 -31.30 20.10
C ASP A 600 -15.79 -29.80 20.45
#